data_9276f3ed3e570bb362c3328203be5e7d
#
_entry.id   9276f3ed3e570bb362c3328203be5e7d
#
_cell.length_a   1.000
_cell.length_b   1.000
_cell.length_c   1.000
_cell.angle_alpha   90.00
_cell.angle_beta   90.00
_cell.angle_gamma   90.00
#
_symmetry.space_group_name_H-M   'P 1'
#
loop_
_entity.id
_entity.type
_entity.pdbx_description
1 polymer ?
#
loop_
_entity_poly.entity_id
_entity_poly.type
_entity_poly.pdbx_seq_one_letter_code
_entity_poly.pdbx_strand_id
1 'polypeptide(L)'
;MQHRARDLLLRQQTQVINALRAHLAQHGIVAAQGREGLKQLLTIIADEKDARLPIDARASLIVLAAQLQALHTMIGSIEKRLIVQHRANEASKRLASIHGIGIIGASAIAATVTDPKALLYCHRICVGSALGLGVGLCAARNYASRPTAFIRA
;
A
#
# COMPACT_ATOMS: atom_id res chain seq x y z
N MET A 1 -6.04 -9.75 -7.56
CA MET A 1 -5.14 -10.37 -6.58
C MET A 1 -3.93 -9.50 -6.26
N GLN A 2 -3.13 -9.03 -7.22
CA GLN A 2 -1.86 -8.31 -7.01
C GLN A 2 -2.01 -7.00 -6.22
N HIS A 3 -3.04 -6.18 -6.48
CA HIS A 3 -3.30 -4.96 -5.72
C HIS A 3 -3.54 -5.22 -4.23
N ARG A 4 -4.29 -6.30 -3.89
CA ARG A 4 -4.53 -6.70 -2.49
C ARG A 4 -3.25 -7.17 -1.80
N ALA A 5 -2.40 -7.91 -2.51
CA ALA A 5 -1.12 -8.35 -1.99
C ALA A 5 -0.20 -7.15 -1.72
N ARG A 6 -0.12 -6.19 -2.67
CA ARG A 6 0.63 -4.94 -2.47
C ARG A 6 0.13 -4.16 -1.25
N ASP A 7 -1.17 -4.04 -1.11
CA ASP A 7 -1.81 -3.31 0.00
C ASP A 7 -1.46 -3.93 1.36
N LEU A 8 -1.49 -5.27 1.43
CA LEU A 8 -1.08 -6.00 2.63
C LEU A 8 0.39 -5.74 2.98
N LEU A 9 1.30 -5.82 1.99
CA LEU A 9 2.73 -5.59 2.21
C LEU A 9 3.02 -4.15 2.64
N LEU A 10 2.32 -3.16 2.10
CA LEU A 10 2.44 -1.76 2.53
C LEU A 10 2.01 -1.55 3.98
N ARG A 11 0.93 -2.22 4.40
CA ARG A 11 0.51 -2.18 5.82
C ARG A 11 1.54 -2.81 6.72
N GLN A 12 2.08 -3.97 6.35
CA GLN A 12 3.16 -4.62 7.10
C GLN A 12 4.41 -3.73 7.18
N GLN A 13 4.80 -3.11 6.06
CA GLN A 13 5.92 -2.17 6.03
C GLN A 13 5.72 -1.02 7.03
N THR A 14 4.53 -0.42 7.05
CA THR A 14 4.19 0.65 7.98
C THR A 14 4.24 0.19 9.44
N GLN A 15 3.75 -1.02 9.73
CA GLN A 15 3.80 -1.61 11.06
C GLN A 15 5.24 -1.81 11.53
N VAL A 16 6.11 -2.36 10.68
CA VAL A 16 7.53 -2.57 11.01
C VAL A 16 8.24 -1.23 11.24
N ILE A 17 7.99 -0.21 10.41
CA ILE A 17 8.56 1.13 10.60
C ILE A 17 8.13 1.73 11.95
N ASN A 18 6.86 1.61 12.29
CA ASN A 18 6.35 2.12 13.57
C ASN A 18 6.94 1.35 14.75
N ALA A 19 7.09 0.03 14.65
CA ALA A 19 7.75 -0.79 15.66
C ALA A 19 9.21 -0.38 15.86
N LEU A 20 9.98 -0.21 14.78
CA LEU A 20 11.36 0.27 14.83
C LEU A 20 11.45 1.64 15.55
N ARG A 21 10.58 2.57 15.20
CA ARG A 21 10.53 3.90 15.83
C ARG A 21 10.20 3.82 17.31
N ALA A 22 9.22 2.99 17.68
CA ALA A 22 8.81 2.83 19.07
C ALA A 22 9.92 2.23 19.93
N HIS A 23 10.60 1.19 19.45
CA HIS A 23 11.72 0.59 20.17
C HIS A 23 12.91 1.54 20.32
N LEU A 24 13.27 2.27 19.27
CA LEU A 24 14.37 3.25 19.33
C LEU A 24 14.03 4.43 20.25
N ALA A 25 12.77 4.85 20.30
CA ALA A 25 12.33 5.91 21.21
C ALA A 25 12.46 5.51 22.68
N GLN A 26 12.33 4.23 23.03
CA GLN A 26 12.59 3.71 24.39
C GLN A 26 14.05 3.94 24.83
N HIS A 27 14.97 3.99 23.87
CA HIS A 27 16.38 4.28 24.09
C HIS A 27 16.74 5.76 23.88
N GLY A 28 15.73 6.64 23.81
CA GLY A 28 15.92 8.08 23.60
C GLY A 28 16.34 8.48 22.19
N ILE A 29 16.27 7.55 21.22
CA ILE A 29 16.60 7.80 19.81
C ILE A 29 15.34 8.14 19.05
N VAL A 30 15.18 9.43 18.72
CA VAL A 30 14.02 9.94 17.96
C VAL A 30 14.50 10.55 16.65
N ALA A 31 13.86 10.19 15.55
CA ALA A 31 14.13 10.78 14.24
C ALA A 31 12.87 11.36 13.63
N ALA A 32 13.06 12.32 12.71
CA ALA A 32 11.96 12.95 11.97
C ALA A 32 11.11 11.93 11.20
N GLN A 33 9.86 12.29 10.93
CA GLN A 33 9.01 11.46 10.08
C GLN A 33 9.50 11.51 8.62
N GLY A 34 9.22 10.44 7.87
CA GLY A 34 9.58 10.33 6.47
C GLY A 34 10.79 9.42 6.19
N ARG A 35 11.22 9.43 4.94
CA ARG A 35 12.28 8.53 4.43
C ARG A 35 13.64 8.85 5.03
N GLU A 36 13.97 10.13 5.19
CA GLU A 36 15.26 10.54 5.73
C GLU A 36 15.40 10.15 7.21
N GLY A 37 14.37 10.36 8.02
CA GLY A 37 14.37 9.91 9.42
C GLY A 37 14.51 8.39 9.54
N LEU A 38 13.86 7.63 8.64
CA LEU A 38 14.03 6.18 8.61
C LEU A 38 15.45 5.77 8.26
N LYS A 39 16.09 6.41 7.28
CA LYS A 39 17.49 6.14 6.94
C LYS A 39 18.42 6.41 8.12
N GLN A 40 18.22 7.52 8.83
CA GLN A 40 19.00 7.85 10.04
C GLN A 40 18.86 6.75 11.09
N LEU A 41 17.64 6.26 11.34
CA LEU A 41 17.42 5.17 12.30
C LEU A 41 18.11 3.87 11.87
N LEU A 42 18.06 3.52 10.60
CA LEU A 42 18.74 2.33 10.07
C LEU A 42 20.27 2.47 10.17
N THR A 43 20.81 3.65 9.96
CA THR A 43 22.26 3.91 10.12
C THR A 43 22.69 3.73 11.58
N ILE A 44 21.90 4.23 12.55
CA ILE A 44 22.17 4.06 13.99
C ILE A 44 22.10 2.57 14.40
N ILE A 45 21.16 1.81 13.84
CA ILE A 45 21.07 0.36 14.11
C ILE A 45 22.30 -0.38 13.57
N ALA A 46 22.80 0.05 12.41
CA ALA A 46 23.96 -0.56 11.76
C ALA A 46 25.30 -0.17 12.42
N ASP A 47 25.34 0.93 13.17
CA ASP A 47 26.55 1.39 13.85
C ASP A 47 26.76 0.61 15.16
N GLU A 48 27.72 -0.31 15.15
CA GLU A 48 28.07 -1.13 16.32
C GLU A 48 28.69 -0.31 17.46
N LYS A 49 29.22 0.87 17.18
CA LYS A 49 29.90 1.73 18.15
C LYS A 49 28.97 2.61 18.98
N ASP A 50 27.71 2.70 18.60
CA ASP A 50 26.75 3.53 19.33
C ASP A 50 26.38 2.89 20.67
N ALA A 51 26.89 3.47 21.75
CA ALA A 51 26.68 2.99 23.13
C ALA A 51 25.24 3.17 23.65
N ARG A 52 24.38 3.91 22.94
CA ARG A 52 23.00 4.15 23.34
C ARG A 52 22.10 2.92 23.22
N LEU A 53 22.49 1.97 22.37
CA LEU A 53 21.74 0.75 22.11
C LEU A 53 22.39 -0.46 22.80
N PRO A 54 21.70 -1.13 23.74
CA PRO A 54 22.12 -2.41 24.28
C PRO A 54 22.30 -3.47 23.19
N ILE A 55 23.22 -4.39 23.36
CA ILE A 55 23.54 -5.44 22.36
C ILE A 55 22.30 -6.28 22.02
N ASP A 56 21.52 -6.66 23.02
CA ASP A 56 20.32 -7.49 22.83
C ASP A 56 19.23 -6.73 22.06
N ALA A 57 19.03 -5.43 22.38
CA ALA A 57 18.08 -4.58 21.66
C ALA A 57 18.51 -4.39 20.20
N ARG A 58 19.80 -4.20 19.97
CA ARG A 58 20.36 -4.06 18.62
C ARG A 58 20.14 -5.30 17.78
N ALA A 59 20.38 -6.50 18.33
CA ALA A 59 20.14 -7.75 17.62
C ALA A 59 18.68 -7.87 17.13
N SER A 60 17.72 -7.54 17.99
CA SER A 60 16.30 -7.54 17.65
C SER A 60 15.95 -6.51 16.58
N LEU A 61 16.53 -5.31 16.66
CA LEU A 61 16.30 -4.24 15.68
C LEU A 61 16.91 -4.55 14.30
N ILE A 62 18.03 -5.25 14.25
CA ILE A 62 18.63 -5.73 13.00
C ILE A 62 17.67 -6.69 12.27
N VAL A 63 17.02 -7.60 12.99
CA VAL A 63 16.03 -8.51 12.39
C VAL A 63 14.85 -7.74 11.79
N LEU A 64 14.33 -6.74 12.52
CA LEU A 64 13.25 -5.88 12.00
C LEU A 64 13.71 -5.05 10.79
N ALA A 65 14.94 -4.57 10.78
CA ALA A 65 15.50 -3.83 9.65
C ALA A 65 15.65 -4.73 8.41
N ALA A 66 16.10 -5.97 8.59
CA ALA A 66 16.17 -6.96 7.51
C ALA A 66 14.78 -7.30 6.95
N GLN A 67 13.78 -7.47 7.82
CA GLN A 67 12.39 -7.67 7.41
C GLN A 67 11.85 -6.48 6.59
N LEU A 68 12.14 -5.25 7.02
CA LEU A 68 11.75 -4.04 6.30
C LEU A 68 12.35 -4.01 4.89
N GLN A 69 13.61 -4.40 4.75
CA GLN A 69 14.29 -4.46 3.47
C GLN A 69 13.71 -5.53 2.55
N ALA A 70 13.37 -6.70 3.10
CA ALA A 70 12.67 -7.76 2.36
C ALA A 70 11.28 -7.31 1.87
N LEU A 71 10.50 -6.64 2.72
CA LEU A 71 9.20 -6.08 2.34
C LEU A 71 9.34 -5.05 1.21
N HIS A 72 10.35 -4.19 1.27
CA HIS A 72 10.60 -3.18 0.23
C HIS A 72 10.90 -3.83 -1.13
N THR A 73 11.71 -4.88 -1.17
CA THR A 73 11.99 -5.63 -2.39
C THR A 73 10.76 -6.35 -2.95
N MET A 74 9.94 -6.95 -2.07
CA MET A 74 8.69 -7.60 -2.47
C MET A 74 7.69 -6.61 -3.07
N ILE A 75 7.49 -5.45 -2.44
CA ILE A 75 6.63 -4.38 -2.96
C ILE A 75 7.10 -3.93 -4.33
N GLY A 76 8.40 -3.66 -4.50
CA GLY A 76 8.98 -3.27 -5.77
C GLY A 76 8.78 -4.32 -6.88
N SER A 77 8.85 -5.61 -6.54
CA SER A 77 8.59 -6.70 -7.51
C SER A 77 7.14 -6.72 -7.99
N ILE A 78 6.18 -6.50 -7.09
CA ILE A 78 4.75 -6.43 -7.42
C ILE A 78 4.47 -5.17 -8.26
N GLU A 79 5.04 -4.04 -7.90
CA GLU A 79 4.87 -2.79 -8.65
C GLU A 79 5.39 -2.90 -10.10
N LYS A 80 6.53 -3.53 -10.31
CA LYS A 80 7.04 -3.82 -11.65
C LYS A 80 6.06 -4.66 -12.46
N ARG A 81 5.46 -5.70 -11.88
CA ARG A 81 4.43 -6.53 -12.54
C ARG A 81 3.17 -5.73 -12.86
N LEU A 82 2.72 -4.87 -11.97
CA LEU A 82 1.56 -3.99 -12.18
C LEU A 82 1.81 -3.01 -13.34
N ILE A 83 3.02 -2.46 -13.46
CA ILE A 83 3.41 -1.58 -14.57
C ILE A 83 3.36 -2.34 -15.90
N VAL A 84 3.86 -3.58 -15.95
CA VAL A 84 3.79 -4.41 -17.16
C VAL A 84 2.34 -4.68 -17.56
N GLN A 85 1.48 -5.04 -16.61
CA GLN A 85 0.05 -5.24 -16.85
C GLN A 85 -0.66 -3.96 -17.31
N HIS A 86 -0.33 -2.81 -16.72
CA HIS A 86 -0.84 -1.52 -17.14
C HIS A 86 -0.52 -1.25 -18.62
N ARG A 87 0.72 -1.51 -19.05
CA ARG A 87 1.15 -1.32 -20.45
C ARG A 87 0.43 -2.22 -21.43
N ALA A 88 -0.01 -3.38 -21.01
CA ALA A 88 -0.77 -4.33 -21.83
C ALA A 88 -2.28 -4.01 -21.89
N ASN A 89 -2.81 -3.19 -20.98
CA ASN A 89 -4.24 -2.94 -20.86
C ASN A 89 -4.62 -1.54 -21.35
N GLU A 90 -5.35 -1.46 -22.48
CA GLU A 90 -5.78 -0.20 -23.08
C GLU A 90 -6.75 0.60 -22.17
N ALA A 91 -7.65 -0.06 -21.44
CA ALA A 91 -8.55 0.60 -20.50
C ALA A 91 -7.76 1.28 -19.37
N SER A 92 -6.71 0.62 -18.87
CA SER A 92 -5.83 1.18 -17.86
C SER A 92 -5.03 2.38 -18.38
N LYS A 93 -4.57 2.35 -19.63
CA LYS A 93 -3.89 3.50 -20.27
C LYS A 93 -4.80 4.71 -20.40
N ARG A 94 -6.06 4.50 -20.84
CA ARG A 94 -7.07 5.57 -20.93
C ARG A 94 -7.39 6.17 -19.57
N LEU A 95 -7.49 5.36 -18.53
CA LEU A 95 -7.71 5.85 -17.17
C LEU A 95 -6.50 6.66 -16.64
N ALA A 96 -5.29 6.26 -16.97
CA ALA A 96 -4.08 6.96 -16.57
C ALA A 96 -3.90 8.33 -17.27
N SER A 97 -4.59 8.59 -18.40
CA SER A 97 -4.59 9.91 -19.04
C SER A 97 -5.41 10.95 -18.27
N ILE A 98 -6.25 10.53 -17.33
CA ILE A 98 -7.05 11.43 -16.49
C ILE A 98 -6.13 12.03 -15.42
N HIS A 99 -6.14 13.37 -15.32
CA HIS A 99 -5.34 14.06 -14.32
C HIS A 99 -5.67 13.60 -12.89
N GLY A 100 -4.64 13.25 -12.12
CA GLY A 100 -4.77 12.73 -10.75
C GLY A 100 -4.88 11.20 -10.64
N ILE A 101 -5.03 10.47 -11.74
CA ILE A 101 -5.02 9.01 -11.73
C ILE A 101 -3.64 8.48 -12.13
N GLY A 102 -2.90 7.95 -11.14
CA GLY A 102 -1.60 7.31 -11.40
C GLY A 102 -1.74 5.90 -11.98
N ILE A 103 -0.63 5.36 -12.49
CA ILE A 103 -0.54 4.03 -13.13
C ILE A 103 -1.14 2.92 -12.26
N ILE A 104 -0.83 2.92 -10.96
CA ILE A 104 -1.30 1.90 -10.01
C ILE A 104 -2.82 2.04 -9.78
N GLY A 105 -3.30 3.28 -9.64
CA GLY A 105 -4.74 3.56 -9.51
C GLY A 105 -5.51 3.16 -10.76
N ALA A 106 -5.03 3.52 -11.93
CA ALA A 106 -5.62 3.16 -13.22
C ALA A 106 -5.72 1.64 -13.40
N SER A 107 -4.65 0.91 -13.07
CA SER A 107 -4.63 -0.55 -13.16
C SER A 107 -5.55 -1.21 -12.11
N ALA A 108 -5.71 -0.62 -10.93
CA ALA A 108 -6.64 -1.09 -9.91
C ALA A 108 -8.10 -0.92 -10.34
N ILE A 109 -8.45 0.25 -10.87
CA ILE A 109 -9.79 0.54 -11.40
C ILE A 109 -10.11 -0.40 -12.56
N ALA A 110 -9.20 -0.54 -13.53
CA ALA A 110 -9.37 -1.43 -14.68
C ALA A 110 -9.53 -2.91 -14.27
N ALA A 111 -8.89 -3.34 -13.19
CA ALA A 111 -9.02 -4.71 -12.67
C ALA A 111 -10.29 -4.93 -11.85
N THR A 112 -10.90 -3.87 -11.31
CA THR A 112 -12.09 -3.97 -10.45
C THR A 112 -13.38 -3.77 -11.24
N VAL A 113 -13.33 -2.90 -12.24
CA VAL A 113 -14.48 -2.55 -13.08
C VAL A 113 -14.42 -3.35 -14.36
N THR A 114 -15.10 -4.48 -14.37
CA THR A 114 -15.17 -5.38 -15.54
C THR A 114 -16.18 -4.86 -16.57
N ASP A 115 -17.23 -4.16 -16.12
CA ASP A 115 -18.26 -3.57 -16.97
C ASP A 115 -18.39 -2.06 -16.69
N PRO A 116 -17.98 -1.19 -17.63
CA PRO A 116 -18.13 0.26 -17.47
C PRO A 116 -19.58 0.72 -17.39
N LYS A 117 -20.55 -0.06 -17.90
CA LYS A 117 -21.98 0.26 -17.80
C LYS A 117 -22.50 0.12 -16.37
N ALA A 118 -21.92 -0.77 -15.58
CA ALA A 118 -22.26 -0.89 -14.16
C ALA A 118 -21.91 0.37 -13.33
N LEU A 119 -20.98 1.20 -13.81
CA LEU A 119 -20.63 2.47 -13.18
C LEU A 119 -21.66 3.57 -13.41
N LEU A 120 -22.44 3.51 -14.49
CA LEU A 120 -23.49 4.50 -14.79
C LEU A 120 -24.62 4.45 -13.75
N TYR A 121 -24.84 3.30 -13.12
CA TYR A 121 -25.81 3.16 -12.02
C TYR A 121 -25.25 3.60 -10.66
N CYS A 122 -23.95 3.74 -10.53
CA CYS A 122 -23.31 4.20 -9.31
C CYS A 122 -23.01 5.72 -9.36
N HIS A 123 -24.03 6.52 -9.61
CA HIS A 123 -23.97 7.99 -9.61
C HIS A 123 -23.55 8.60 -8.25
N ARG A 124 -23.16 7.75 -7.30
CA ARG A 124 -22.75 8.11 -5.93
C ARG A 124 -21.38 7.58 -5.51
N ILE A 125 -20.53 7.19 -6.46
CA ILE A 125 -19.12 7.06 -6.14
C ILE A 125 -18.58 8.48 -6.15
N CYS A 126 -18.64 9.12 -4.97
CA CYS A 126 -18.02 10.40 -4.73
C CYS A 126 -16.57 10.34 -5.22
N VAL A 127 -16.25 11.12 -6.24
CA VAL A 127 -14.87 11.33 -6.73
C VAL A 127 -13.94 11.78 -5.58
N GLY A 128 -14.52 12.31 -4.49
CA GLY A 128 -13.79 12.70 -3.27
C GLY A 128 -13.34 11.55 -2.38
N SER A 129 -13.91 10.33 -2.48
CA SER A 129 -13.46 9.18 -1.68
C SER A 129 -12.51 8.24 -2.42
N ALA A 130 -12.30 8.44 -3.71
CA ALA A 130 -11.30 7.68 -4.48
C ALA A 130 -9.85 8.05 -4.10
N LEU A 131 -9.63 9.20 -3.46
CA LEU A 131 -8.34 9.62 -2.89
C LEU A 131 -8.09 9.08 -1.48
N GLY A 132 -9.09 8.54 -0.82
CA GLY A 132 -9.00 7.87 0.49
C GLY A 132 -9.10 6.36 0.33
N LEU A 133 -8.06 5.77 -0.03
CA LEU A 133 -7.57 4.38 -0.06
C LEU A 133 -8.27 3.28 0.77
N GLY A 134 -9.56 3.29 0.98
CA GLY A 134 -10.15 2.21 1.78
C GLY A 134 -11.64 1.96 1.62
N VAL A 135 -12.41 2.93 1.22
CA VAL A 135 -13.88 2.84 1.35
C VAL A 135 -14.60 2.46 0.05
N GLY A 136 -13.99 2.70 -1.11
CA GLY A 136 -14.60 2.39 -2.41
C GLY A 136 -14.74 0.89 -2.71
N LEU A 137 -13.88 0.05 -2.14
CA LEU A 137 -13.91 -1.41 -2.36
C LEU A 137 -15.01 -2.13 -1.55
N CYS A 138 -15.51 -1.55 -0.48
CA CYS A 138 -16.61 -2.13 0.30
C CYS A 138 -17.98 -2.01 -0.41
N ALA A 139 -18.23 -0.92 -1.12
CA ALA A 139 -19.49 -0.72 -1.81
C ALA A 139 -19.67 -1.67 -3.00
N ALA A 140 -18.58 -1.99 -3.72
CA ALA A 140 -18.63 -2.94 -4.83
C ALA A 140 -18.84 -4.39 -4.36
N ARG A 141 -18.38 -4.73 -3.14
CA ARG A 141 -18.53 -6.08 -2.60
C ARG A 141 -19.96 -6.40 -2.16
N ASN A 142 -20.71 -5.40 -1.70
CA ASN A 142 -22.09 -5.59 -1.28
C ASN A 142 -23.08 -5.62 -2.45
N TYR A 143 -22.67 -5.16 -3.64
CA TYR A 143 -23.54 -5.17 -4.80
C TYR A 143 -23.49 -6.52 -5.57
N ALA A 144 -22.37 -7.23 -5.52
CA ALA A 144 -22.22 -8.54 -6.18
C ALA A 144 -22.93 -9.69 -5.43
N SER A 145 -23.40 -9.46 -4.20
CA SER A 145 -24.11 -10.48 -3.38
C SER A 145 -25.61 -10.28 -3.26
N ARG A 146 -26.23 -9.34 -3.98
CA ARG A 146 -27.69 -9.27 -4.07
C ARG A 146 -28.18 -10.16 -5.21
N PRO A 147 -28.97 -11.20 -4.90
CA PRO A 147 -29.58 -12.03 -5.93
C PRO A 147 -30.55 -11.16 -6.74
N THR A 148 -30.55 -11.35 -8.06
CA THR A 148 -31.42 -10.76 -9.08
C THR A 148 -32.91 -11.20 -8.95
N ALA A 149 -33.48 -11.17 -7.75
CA ALA A 149 -34.84 -11.64 -7.47
C ALA A 149 -35.76 -10.49 -7.06
N PHE A 150 -35.73 -9.36 -7.79
CA PHE A 150 -36.78 -8.34 -7.61
C PHE A 150 -36.97 -7.48 -8.86
N ILE A 151 -37.27 -8.13 -10.01
CA ILE A 151 -37.99 -7.48 -11.13
C ILE A 151 -38.90 -8.53 -11.73
N ARG A 152 -40.04 -8.74 -11.08
CA ARG A 152 -41.30 -9.20 -11.70
C ARG A 152 -42.44 -8.77 -10.78
N ALA A 153 -43.01 -7.65 -11.06
CA ALA A 153 -44.41 -7.28 -10.94
C ALA A 153 -44.58 -5.90 -11.56
#